data_0f5d7dbcae3a21061d28c0af22c074f2
#
_entry.id   0f5d7dbcae3a21061d28c0af22c074f2
#
_cell.length_a   1.000
_cell.length_b   1.000
_cell.length_c   1.000
_cell.angle_alpha   90.00
_cell.angle_beta   90.00
_cell.angle_gamma   90.00
#
_symmetry.space_group_name_H-M   'P 1'
#
loop_
_entity.id
_entity.type
_entity.pdbx_description
1 polymer ?
#
loop_
_entity_poly.entity_id
_entity_poly.type
_entity_poly.pdbx_seq_one_letter_code
_entity_poly.pdbx_strand_id
1 'polypeptide(L)'
;MNIPEINFPNLDPNFIEDPYPHLKTLRESSPLHKDLNSDLVLVTRFEDVKGVQTSKAFSSSEPEDSNTFKRSNESSENYPYFWKTEEFSLLNLEGQLHGDLRGLVAKAFSTRQVQELRPFMEAKSEELLNNLRGNSFDLLADYAQPYSVSVIGKLLGVPEEQYDNFLDWSNKIVKMYDLEVSSESSEEAEQAAKDFYYYISELIDIKSKNPDDDMISRLSQVTENNQKLTKDQIICTVILLLNAGHEATVNTIGNSIVALNQNNISTKNLNTRYEIKKIIEELIRWDSPLQFFQRWVLEDTSLGGFDLKKNSKIAILLGSANRDELAFKNAEIINFERDNLSHTSFGGGVHFCLGAHLARLELEVSLTNLFKSEIFLVDKPVRTGAFGIRGYKEITVVC
;
A
#
# COMPACT_ATOMS: atom_id res chain seq x y z
N MET A 1 -18.73 -9.44 -26.75
CA MET A 1 -19.52 -8.27 -26.33
C MET A 1 -18.55 -7.11 -26.20
N ASN A 2 -18.99 -5.87 -26.54
CA ASN A 2 -18.16 -4.69 -26.31
C ASN A 2 -18.17 -4.34 -24.83
N ILE A 3 -17.00 -3.98 -24.28
CA ILE A 3 -16.88 -3.48 -22.91
C ILE A 3 -17.58 -2.11 -22.83
N PRO A 4 -18.48 -1.88 -21.85
CA PRO A 4 -19.13 -0.57 -21.66
C PRO A 4 -18.12 0.55 -21.46
N GLU A 5 -18.31 1.68 -22.11
CA GLU A 5 -17.45 2.87 -22.02
C GLU A 5 -18.01 3.82 -20.97
N ILE A 6 -17.11 4.42 -20.17
CA ILE A 6 -17.46 5.38 -19.10
C ILE A 6 -16.42 6.51 -19.04
N ASN A 7 -16.77 7.61 -18.40
CA ASN A 7 -15.79 8.59 -17.88
C ASN A 7 -15.63 8.31 -16.38
N PHE A 8 -14.51 7.70 -16.01
CA PHE A 8 -14.26 7.36 -14.61
C PHE A 8 -13.89 8.62 -13.82
N PRO A 9 -14.62 8.95 -12.73
CA PRO A 9 -14.52 10.25 -12.08
C PRO A 9 -13.42 10.30 -11.01
N ASN A 10 -12.23 9.78 -11.29
CA ASN A 10 -11.11 9.64 -10.34
C ASN A 10 -10.59 10.97 -9.76
N LEU A 11 -10.92 12.11 -10.40
CA LEU A 11 -10.56 13.45 -9.93
C LEU A 11 -11.76 14.22 -9.33
N ASP A 12 -12.99 13.66 -9.37
CA ASP A 12 -14.16 14.31 -8.78
C ASP A 12 -14.07 14.30 -7.25
N PRO A 13 -14.13 15.46 -6.57
CA PRO A 13 -14.04 15.52 -5.11
C PRO A 13 -15.11 14.70 -4.37
N ASN A 14 -16.32 14.58 -4.92
CA ASN A 14 -17.38 13.78 -4.30
C ASN A 14 -17.09 12.28 -4.42
N PHE A 15 -16.53 11.85 -5.56
CA PHE A 15 -16.08 10.49 -5.75
C PHE A 15 -14.90 10.16 -4.83
N ILE A 16 -13.92 11.06 -4.68
CA ILE A 16 -12.78 10.89 -3.78
C ILE A 16 -13.26 10.80 -2.32
N GLU A 17 -14.24 11.61 -1.93
CA GLU A 17 -14.80 11.56 -0.57
C GLU A 17 -15.44 10.18 -0.29
N ASP A 18 -16.32 9.68 -1.18
CA ASP A 18 -16.94 8.36 -1.07
C ASP A 18 -17.12 7.69 -2.45
N PRO A 19 -16.17 6.86 -2.90
CA PRO A 19 -16.23 6.19 -4.20
C PRO A 19 -17.20 5.00 -4.22
N TYR A 20 -17.58 4.45 -3.07
CA TYR A 20 -18.24 3.15 -2.97
C TYR A 20 -19.62 3.09 -3.60
N PRO A 21 -20.52 4.11 -3.50
CA PRO A 21 -21.80 4.10 -4.20
C PRO A 21 -21.64 4.05 -5.74
N HIS A 22 -20.68 4.80 -6.28
CA HIS A 22 -20.37 4.77 -7.71
C HIS A 22 -19.77 3.43 -8.13
N LEU A 23 -18.80 2.92 -7.39
CA LEU A 23 -18.19 1.61 -7.64
C LEU A 23 -19.23 0.46 -7.56
N LYS A 24 -20.22 0.55 -6.68
CA LYS A 24 -21.35 -0.37 -6.62
C LYS A 24 -22.15 -0.35 -7.92
N THR A 25 -22.52 0.83 -8.41
CA THR A 25 -23.21 0.98 -9.69
C THR A 25 -22.45 0.34 -10.84
N LEU A 26 -21.13 0.51 -10.88
CA LEU A 26 -20.29 -0.13 -11.90
C LEU A 26 -20.32 -1.66 -11.79
N ARG A 27 -20.12 -2.23 -10.59
CA ARG A 27 -20.16 -3.70 -10.37
C ARG A 27 -21.49 -4.32 -10.79
N GLU A 28 -22.61 -3.65 -10.45
CA GLU A 28 -23.96 -4.13 -10.79
C GLU A 28 -24.19 -4.12 -12.30
N SER A 29 -23.69 -3.11 -13.01
CA SER A 29 -23.92 -2.95 -14.44
C SER A 29 -23.03 -3.88 -15.30
N SER A 30 -21.73 -4.01 -14.97
CA SER A 30 -20.79 -4.86 -15.72
C SER A 30 -19.55 -5.20 -14.88
N PRO A 31 -18.92 -6.36 -15.07
CA PRO A 31 -17.64 -6.68 -14.44
C PRO A 31 -16.47 -5.83 -14.96
N LEU A 32 -16.56 -5.38 -16.23
CA LEU A 32 -15.53 -4.55 -16.86
C LEU A 32 -16.12 -3.26 -17.42
N HIS A 33 -15.32 -2.19 -17.38
CA HIS A 33 -15.65 -0.88 -17.99
C HIS A 33 -14.40 -0.31 -18.65
N LYS A 34 -14.54 0.29 -19.82
CA LYS A 34 -13.44 1.02 -20.46
C LYS A 34 -13.54 2.50 -20.08
N ASP A 35 -12.51 3.01 -19.44
CA ASP A 35 -12.41 4.43 -19.13
C ASP A 35 -11.93 5.22 -20.37
N LEU A 36 -12.73 6.21 -20.77
CA LEU A 36 -12.45 7.05 -21.95
C LEU A 36 -11.33 8.05 -21.69
N ASN A 37 -11.04 8.38 -20.42
CA ASN A 37 -10.03 9.37 -20.07
C ASN A 37 -8.61 8.79 -20.07
N SER A 38 -8.47 7.54 -19.58
CA SER A 38 -7.16 6.88 -19.38
C SER A 38 -6.91 5.69 -20.31
N ASP A 39 -7.91 5.31 -21.14
CA ASP A 39 -7.92 4.09 -21.96
C ASP A 39 -7.74 2.78 -21.19
N LEU A 40 -7.85 2.82 -19.87
CA LEU A 40 -7.77 1.67 -18.97
C LEU A 40 -9.07 0.85 -19.01
N VAL A 41 -8.95 -0.47 -18.93
CA VAL A 41 -10.10 -1.33 -18.64
C VAL A 41 -10.17 -1.55 -17.12
N LEU A 42 -11.23 -1.06 -16.50
CA LEU A 42 -11.48 -1.16 -15.07
C LEU A 42 -12.12 -2.51 -14.75
N VAL A 43 -11.54 -3.26 -13.80
CA VAL A 43 -12.03 -4.55 -13.32
C VAL A 43 -12.66 -4.34 -11.94
N THR A 44 -13.96 -4.56 -11.80
CA THR A 44 -14.72 -4.08 -10.63
C THR A 44 -15.12 -5.17 -9.64
N ARG A 45 -15.30 -6.43 -10.07
CA ARG A 45 -15.84 -7.54 -9.26
C ARG A 45 -14.75 -8.34 -8.57
N PHE A 46 -15.06 -8.90 -7.42
CA PHE A 46 -14.10 -9.63 -6.57
C PHE A 46 -13.43 -10.80 -7.26
N GLU A 47 -14.21 -11.70 -7.88
CA GLU A 47 -13.64 -12.90 -8.52
C GLU A 47 -12.77 -12.54 -9.74
N ASP A 48 -13.14 -11.50 -10.50
CA ASP A 48 -12.35 -11.04 -11.65
C ASP A 48 -11.04 -10.39 -11.18
N VAL A 49 -11.08 -9.53 -10.15
CA VAL A 49 -9.88 -8.92 -9.54
C VAL A 49 -8.94 -10.00 -9.00
N LYS A 50 -9.46 -10.98 -8.27
CA LYS A 50 -8.69 -12.11 -7.74
C LYS A 50 -8.13 -12.99 -8.86
N GLY A 51 -8.91 -13.21 -9.90
CA GLY A 51 -8.48 -13.92 -11.10
C GLY A 51 -7.27 -13.25 -11.76
N VAL A 52 -7.30 -11.93 -11.94
CA VAL A 52 -6.17 -11.16 -12.47
C VAL A 52 -4.93 -11.26 -11.56
N GLN A 53 -5.10 -11.13 -10.24
CA GLN A 53 -3.99 -11.19 -9.28
C GLN A 53 -3.24 -12.53 -9.27
N THR A 54 -3.87 -13.61 -9.71
CA THR A 54 -3.30 -14.97 -9.65
C THR A 54 -2.98 -15.57 -11.03
N SER A 55 -3.42 -14.94 -12.10
CA SER A 55 -3.24 -15.45 -13.48
C SER A 55 -1.94 -14.95 -14.09
N LYS A 56 -1.25 -15.84 -14.82
CA LYS A 56 -0.04 -15.51 -15.59
C LYS A 56 -0.33 -14.77 -16.91
N ALA A 57 -1.59 -14.61 -17.28
CA ALA A 57 -1.98 -13.81 -18.45
C ALA A 57 -1.87 -12.29 -18.21
N PHE A 58 -1.60 -11.89 -16.96
CA PHE A 58 -1.47 -10.49 -16.57
C PHE A 58 -0.13 -10.24 -15.88
N SER A 59 0.45 -9.05 -16.14
CA SER A 59 1.77 -8.65 -15.64
C SER A 59 1.73 -7.28 -14.99
N SER A 60 2.58 -7.05 -13.99
CA SER A 60 2.86 -5.72 -13.46
C SER A 60 3.85 -4.95 -14.35
N SER A 61 4.69 -5.67 -15.10
CA SER A 61 5.63 -5.08 -16.05
C SER A 61 4.98 -4.85 -17.41
N GLU A 62 5.34 -3.74 -18.06
CA GLU A 62 4.97 -3.48 -19.45
C GLU A 62 5.65 -4.49 -20.39
N PRO A 63 4.90 -5.12 -21.32
CA PRO A 63 5.48 -6.00 -22.32
C PRO A 63 6.43 -5.24 -23.25
N GLU A 64 7.57 -5.84 -23.61
CA GLU A 64 8.59 -5.22 -24.47
C GLU A 64 8.06 -4.85 -25.87
N ASP A 65 7.06 -5.59 -26.36
CA ASP A 65 6.42 -5.38 -27.67
C ASP A 65 5.14 -4.51 -27.58
N SER A 66 4.90 -3.82 -26.46
CA SER A 66 3.79 -2.90 -26.36
C SER A 66 4.04 -1.68 -27.25
N ASN A 67 3.00 -1.33 -28.06
CA ASN A 67 3.03 -0.12 -28.89
C ASN A 67 2.53 1.13 -28.12
N THR A 68 2.23 0.98 -26.84
CA THR A 68 1.86 2.10 -26.00
C THR A 68 3.06 2.98 -25.79
N PHE A 69 2.86 4.27 -25.97
CA PHE A 69 3.87 5.31 -25.78
C PHE A 69 4.63 5.02 -24.46
N LYS A 70 5.91 4.68 -24.60
CA LYS A 70 6.74 4.39 -23.42
C LYS A 70 6.83 5.66 -22.59
N ARG A 71 5.92 5.85 -21.64
CA ARG A 71 6.07 6.84 -20.57
C ARG A 71 7.44 6.75 -19.92
N SER A 72 8.04 5.56 -19.98
CA SER A 72 9.35 5.26 -19.42
C SER A 72 10.54 5.96 -20.11
N ASN A 73 10.54 6.21 -21.44
CA ASN A 73 11.74 6.74 -22.09
C ASN A 73 11.89 8.27 -21.92
N GLU A 74 10.81 9.05 -22.13
CA GLU A 74 10.88 10.51 -21.88
C GLU A 74 10.98 10.83 -20.39
N SER A 75 10.30 10.07 -19.52
CA SER A 75 10.36 10.28 -18.08
C SER A 75 11.66 9.78 -17.45
N SER A 76 12.29 8.72 -17.97
CA SER A 76 13.57 8.23 -17.42
C SER A 76 14.74 9.15 -17.70
N GLU A 77 14.73 9.92 -18.80
CA GLU A 77 15.73 10.95 -19.05
C GLU A 77 15.57 12.17 -18.12
N ASN A 78 14.31 12.52 -17.80
CA ASN A 78 14.00 13.68 -16.95
C ASN A 78 14.12 13.37 -15.45
N TYR A 79 13.86 12.12 -15.02
CA TYR A 79 13.84 11.70 -13.62
C TYR A 79 14.69 10.44 -13.39
N PRO A 80 16.02 10.51 -13.65
CA PRO A 80 16.88 9.32 -13.67
C PRO A 80 17.02 8.64 -12.30
N TYR A 81 17.01 9.37 -11.19
CA TYR A 81 17.13 8.76 -9.87
C TYR A 81 15.83 8.09 -9.42
N PHE A 82 14.67 8.68 -9.71
CA PHE A 82 13.39 8.01 -9.45
C PHE A 82 13.35 6.66 -10.18
N TRP A 83 13.62 6.63 -11.49
CA TRP A 83 13.61 5.39 -12.26
C TRP A 83 14.71 4.41 -11.85
N LYS A 84 15.86 4.92 -11.39
CA LYS A 84 16.91 4.08 -10.82
C LYS A 84 16.46 3.37 -9.55
N THR A 85 15.69 4.02 -8.68
CA THR A 85 15.13 3.37 -7.48
C THR A 85 14.03 2.36 -7.81
N GLU A 86 13.39 2.46 -8.98
CA GLU A 86 12.38 1.55 -9.47
C GLU A 86 12.92 0.36 -10.29
N GLU A 87 14.20 0.40 -10.70
CA GLU A 87 14.80 -0.61 -11.57
C GLU A 87 14.67 -2.04 -11.04
N PHE A 88 14.84 -2.22 -9.73
CA PHE A 88 14.69 -3.51 -9.05
C PHE A 88 13.49 -3.54 -8.08
N SER A 89 12.49 -2.71 -8.32
CA SER A 89 11.27 -2.70 -7.51
C SER A 89 10.46 -3.98 -7.73
N LEU A 90 10.19 -4.73 -6.64
CA LEU A 90 9.35 -5.94 -6.67
C LEU A 90 7.91 -5.67 -7.13
N LEU A 91 7.48 -4.41 -7.21
CA LEU A 91 6.17 -4.05 -7.76
C LEU A 91 6.15 -4.12 -9.28
N ASN A 92 7.30 -3.87 -9.93
CA ASN A 92 7.43 -3.71 -11.38
C ASN A 92 8.13 -4.89 -12.07
N LEU A 93 8.80 -5.77 -11.30
CA LEU A 93 9.49 -6.94 -11.83
C LEU A 93 8.54 -8.12 -12.05
N GLU A 94 8.89 -8.99 -12.98
CA GLU A 94 8.20 -10.24 -13.29
C GLU A 94 9.17 -11.40 -13.55
N GLY A 95 8.63 -12.59 -13.67
CA GLY A 95 9.36 -13.78 -14.07
C GLY A 95 10.45 -14.23 -13.08
N GLN A 96 11.57 -14.73 -13.64
CA GLN A 96 12.65 -15.30 -12.84
C GLN A 96 13.35 -14.24 -11.97
N LEU A 97 13.60 -13.05 -12.51
CA LEU A 97 14.26 -11.97 -11.76
C LEU A 97 13.44 -11.55 -10.53
N HIS A 98 12.11 -11.41 -10.70
CA HIS A 98 11.20 -11.16 -9.57
C HIS A 98 11.28 -12.30 -8.54
N GLY A 99 11.19 -13.56 -9.00
CA GLY A 99 11.23 -14.72 -8.10
C GLY A 99 12.51 -14.80 -7.29
N ASP A 100 13.66 -14.61 -7.92
CA ASP A 100 14.97 -14.68 -7.28
C ASP A 100 15.16 -13.55 -6.26
N LEU A 101 14.87 -12.30 -6.67
CA LEU A 101 14.97 -11.14 -5.78
C LEU A 101 14.00 -11.27 -4.59
N ARG A 102 12.73 -11.60 -4.86
CA ARG A 102 11.73 -11.80 -3.81
C ARG A 102 12.10 -12.92 -2.85
N GLY A 103 12.67 -14.02 -3.34
CA GLY A 103 13.13 -15.12 -2.51
C GLY A 103 14.21 -14.69 -1.51
N LEU A 104 15.20 -13.92 -1.97
CA LEU A 104 16.27 -13.37 -1.13
C LEU A 104 15.71 -12.38 -0.09
N VAL A 105 14.84 -11.48 -0.52
CA VAL A 105 14.22 -10.48 0.39
C VAL A 105 13.34 -11.16 1.42
N ALA A 106 12.53 -12.15 1.04
CA ALA A 106 11.67 -12.89 1.97
C ALA A 106 12.46 -13.66 3.04
N LYS A 107 13.67 -14.16 2.72
CA LYS A 107 14.56 -14.77 3.72
C LYS A 107 15.07 -13.75 4.74
N ALA A 108 15.40 -12.55 4.30
CA ALA A 108 15.81 -11.46 5.17
C ALA A 108 14.64 -10.87 5.98
N PHE A 109 13.39 -11.11 5.55
CA PHE A 109 12.15 -10.58 6.14
C PHE A 109 11.24 -11.71 6.63
N SER A 110 11.66 -12.46 7.64
CA SER A 110 10.92 -13.60 8.17
C SER A 110 9.84 -13.21 9.17
N THR A 111 8.80 -14.04 9.30
CA THR A 111 7.73 -13.86 10.31
C THR A 111 8.30 -13.79 11.74
N ARG A 112 9.37 -14.52 12.03
CA ARG A 112 10.03 -14.48 13.35
C ARG A 112 10.59 -13.10 13.64
N GLN A 113 11.30 -12.51 12.71
CA GLN A 113 11.90 -11.16 12.86
C GLN A 113 10.84 -10.08 13.04
N VAL A 114 9.72 -10.21 12.32
CA VAL A 114 8.57 -9.32 12.51
C VAL A 114 8.02 -9.45 13.94
N GLN A 115 7.89 -10.65 14.48
CA GLN A 115 7.42 -10.86 15.86
C GLN A 115 8.40 -10.31 16.92
N GLU A 116 9.69 -10.34 16.65
CA GLU A 116 10.72 -9.76 17.54
C GLU A 116 10.62 -8.24 17.66
N LEU A 117 9.94 -7.55 16.73
CA LEU A 117 9.65 -6.11 16.82
C LEU A 117 8.47 -5.78 17.76
N ARG A 118 7.63 -6.75 18.14
CA ARG A 118 6.43 -6.49 18.96
C ARG A 118 6.72 -5.68 20.23
N PRO A 119 7.71 -5.99 21.07
CA PRO A 119 7.98 -5.20 22.29
C PRO A 119 8.33 -3.74 21.97
N PHE A 120 9.06 -3.50 20.87
CA PHE A 120 9.37 -2.14 20.41
C PHE A 120 8.11 -1.41 19.96
N MET A 121 7.27 -2.07 19.15
CA MET A 121 5.99 -1.51 18.68
C MET A 121 5.07 -1.13 19.84
N GLU A 122 4.94 -2.01 20.84
CA GLU A 122 4.11 -1.78 22.04
C GLU A 122 4.63 -0.57 22.85
N ALA A 123 5.93 -0.52 23.10
CA ALA A 123 6.56 0.58 23.83
C ALA A 123 6.41 1.92 23.07
N LYS A 124 6.66 1.93 21.75
CA LYS A 124 6.56 3.15 20.93
C LYS A 124 5.13 3.66 20.82
N SER A 125 4.18 2.77 20.59
CA SER A 125 2.76 3.12 20.55
C SER A 125 2.28 3.70 21.88
N GLU A 126 2.68 3.11 23.01
CA GLU A 126 2.31 3.59 24.33
C GLU A 126 2.98 4.93 24.69
N GLU A 127 4.25 5.11 24.34
CA GLU A 127 4.99 6.37 24.48
C GLU A 127 4.25 7.53 23.78
N LEU A 128 3.92 7.34 22.47
CA LEU A 128 3.24 8.36 21.69
C LEU A 128 1.87 8.71 22.29
N LEU A 129 1.04 7.71 22.60
CA LEU A 129 -0.30 7.95 23.15
C LEU A 129 -0.27 8.59 24.55
N ASN A 130 0.71 8.27 25.38
CA ASN A 130 0.82 8.88 26.71
C ASN A 130 1.09 10.39 26.64
N ASN A 131 1.81 10.85 25.59
CA ASN A 131 2.07 12.27 25.37
C ASN A 131 0.84 13.03 24.83
N LEU A 132 -0.14 12.32 24.25
CA LEU A 132 -1.31 12.90 23.57
C LEU A 132 -2.59 12.86 24.42
N ARG A 133 -2.64 12.02 25.45
CA ARG A 133 -3.84 11.83 26.28
C ARG A 133 -4.34 13.13 26.93
N GLY A 134 -5.65 13.31 26.86
CA GLY A 134 -6.35 14.47 27.44
C GLY A 134 -6.28 15.73 26.58
N ASN A 135 -5.67 15.67 25.42
CA ASN A 135 -5.63 16.75 24.43
C ASN A 135 -6.33 16.32 23.13
N SER A 136 -6.69 17.32 22.33
CA SER A 136 -7.02 17.12 20.92
C SER A 136 -5.70 17.02 20.14
N PHE A 137 -5.61 16.06 19.19
CA PHE A 137 -4.40 15.85 18.40
C PHE A 137 -4.76 15.34 17.00
N ASP A 138 -3.82 15.47 16.05
CA ASP A 138 -3.94 14.85 14.74
C ASP A 138 -3.49 13.38 14.81
N LEU A 139 -4.45 12.46 14.61
CA LEU A 139 -4.19 11.02 14.64
C LEU A 139 -3.09 10.57 13.66
N LEU A 140 -2.95 11.25 12.52
CA LEU A 140 -1.94 10.91 11.52
C LEU A 140 -0.59 11.51 11.87
N ALA A 141 -0.49 12.83 12.01
CA ALA A 141 0.77 13.54 12.23
C ALA A 141 1.38 13.24 13.60
N ASP A 142 0.55 13.16 14.66
CA ASP A 142 1.05 13.04 16.03
C ASP A 142 1.19 11.58 16.50
N TYR A 143 0.51 10.62 15.81
CA TYR A 143 0.55 9.22 16.21
C TYR A 143 0.91 8.25 15.08
N ALA A 144 0.10 8.14 14.00
CA ALA A 144 0.24 7.04 13.05
C ALA A 144 1.54 7.13 12.23
N GLN A 145 1.91 8.32 11.76
CA GLN A 145 3.15 8.54 11.01
C GLN A 145 4.41 8.28 11.86
N PRO A 146 4.60 8.93 13.04
CA PRO A 146 5.77 8.66 13.87
C PRO A 146 5.83 7.22 14.37
N TYR A 147 4.68 6.56 14.61
CA TYR A 147 4.63 5.15 14.96
C TYR A 147 5.15 4.27 13.81
N SER A 148 4.54 4.39 12.63
CA SER A 148 4.87 3.51 11.49
C SER A 148 6.30 3.74 10.98
N VAL A 149 6.77 4.99 10.88
CA VAL A 149 8.17 5.25 10.47
C VAL A 149 9.17 4.71 11.47
N SER A 150 8.86 4.76 12.78
CA SER A 150 9.74 4.18 13.82
C SER A 150 9.84 2.66 13.66
N VAL A 151 8.75 1.98 13.35
CA VAL A 151 8.73 0.52 13.16
C VAL A 151 9.54 0.12 11.93
N ILE A 152 9.28 0.73 10.78
CA ILE A 152 10.01 0.40 9.55
C ILE A 152 11.48 0.82 9.64
N GLY A 153 11.80 1.95 10.24
CA GLY A 153 13.16 2.41 10.49
C GLY A 153 13.93 1.46 11.38
N LYS A 154 13.32 0.98 12.48
CA LYS A 154 13.90 -0.05 13.37
C LYS A 154 14.16 -1.36 12.64
N LEU A 155 13.20 -1.83 11.84
CA LEU A 155 13.35 -3.03 11.01
C LEU A 155 14.53 -2.91 10.03
N LEU A 156 14.62 -1.78 9.33
CA LEU A 156 15.68 -1.51 8.34
C LEU A 156 17.04 -1.26 8.99
N GLY A 157 17.08 -0.86 10.25
CA GLY A 157 18.30 -0.50 10.97
C GLY A 157 18.77 0.91 10.67
N VAL A 158 17.82 1.82 10.49
CA VAL A 158 18.07 3.25 10.26
C VAL A 158 18.11 3.98 11.60
N PRO A 159 19.04 4.93 11.82
CA PRO A 159 19.08 5.80 12.99
C PRO A 159 17.81 6.66 13.13
N GLU A 160 17.31 6.83 14.36
CA GLU A 160 16.06 7.55 14.63
C GLU A 160 16.10 9.02 14.17
N GLU A 161 17.27 9.66 14.23
CA GLU A 161 17.48 11.04 13.76
C GLU A 161 17.23 11.22 12.24
N GLN A 162 17.08 10.14 11.49
CA GLN A 162 16.80 10.18 10.07
C GLN A 162 15.32 9.93 9.72
N TYR A 163 14.48 9.63 10.70
CA TYR A 163 13.08 9.26 10.42
C TYR A 163 12.29 10.39 9.74
N ASP A 164 12.53 11.65 10.12
CA ASP A 164 11.88 12.80 9.48
C ASP A 164 12.27 12.95 8.01
N ASN A 165 13.56 12.74 7.69
CA ASN A 165 14.03 12.73 6.31
C ASN A 165 13.38 11.59 5.50
N PHE A 166 13.21 10.43 6.11
CA PHE A 166 12.59 9.28 5.46
C PHE A 166 11.12 9.51 5.15
N LEU A 167 10.39 10.13 6.08
CA LEU A 167 9.03 10.55 5.86
C LEU A 167 8.91 11.54 4.70
N ASP A 168 9.77 12.57 4.69
CA ASP A 168 9.77 13.59 3.64
C ASP A 168 10.07 12.97 2.26
N TRP A 169 11.12 12.14 2.15
CA TRP A 169 11.47 11.48 0.90
C TRP A 169 10.37 10.51 0.42
N SER A 170 9.83 9.68 1.32
CA SER A 170 8.75 8.77 1.00
C SER A 170 7.51 9.51 0.48
N ASN A 171 7.06 10.54 1.22
CA ASN A 171 5.88 11.33 0.85
C ASN A 171 6.03 12.03 -0.52
N LYS A 172 7.25 12.41 -0.91
CA LYS A 172 7.54 12.98 -2.23
C LYS A 172 7.55 11.91 -3.33
N ILE A 173 8.21 10.78 -3.07
CA ILE A 173 8.34 9.69 -4.06
C ILE A 173 7.00 9.03 -4.37
N VAL A 174 6.15 8.77 -3.36
CA VAL A 174 4.87 8.07 -3.58
C VAL A 174 3.88 8.84 -4.44
N LYS A 175 4.02 10.16 -4.55
CA LYS A 175 3.20 10.99 -5.47
C LYS A 175 3.39 10.56 -6.94
N MET A 176 4.55 10.00 -7.30
CA MET A 176 4.82 9.51 -8.65
C MET A 176 3.98 8.28 -9.05
N TYR A 177 3.33 7.61 -8.11
CA TYR A 177 2.45 6.47 -8.40
C TYR A 177 1.00 6.89 -8.70
N ASP A 178 0.66 8.17 -8.55
CA ASP A 178 -0.66 8.68 -8.91
C ASP A 178 -0.90 8.65 -10.43
N LEU A 179 -2.18 8.68 -10.85
CA LEU A 179 -2.56 8.68 -12.26
C LEU A 179 -2.12 9.95 -12.98
N GLU A 180 -2.12 11.07 -12.28
CA GLU A 180 -1.67 12.38 -12.79
C GLU A 180 -0.72 13.03 -11.77
N VAL A 181 0.47 13.44 -12.24
CA VAL A 181 1.51 14.01 -11.39
C VAL A 181 1.94 15.37 -11.99
N SER A 182 2.00 16.42 -11.15
CA SER A 182 2.48 17.73 -11.59
C SER A 182 4.00 17.71 -11.80
N SER A 183 4.52 18.60 -12.67
CA SER A 183 5.97 18.74 -12.89
C SER A 183 6.71 19.07 -11.59
N GLU A 184 6.14 19.93 -10.74
CA GLU A 184 6.71 20.28 -9.44
C GLU A 184 6.84 19.05 -8.53
N SER A 185 5.78 18.23 -8.43
CA SER A 185 5.82 16.99 -7.64
C SER A 185 6.82 15.98 -8.21
N SER A 186 6.99 15.94 -9.53
CA SER A 186 7.97 15.05 -10.18
C SER A 186 9.42 15.49 -9.90
N GLU A 187 9.70 16.80 -9.90
CA GLU A 187 11.02 17.35 -9.57
C GLU A 187 11.35 17.12 -8.08
N GLU A 188 10.38 17.33 -7.18
CA GLU A 188 10.54 17.02 -5.75
C GLU A 188 10.83 15.53 -5.52
N ALA A 189 10.12 14.65 -6.21
CA ALA A 189 10.30 13.20 -6.11
C ALA A 189 11.68 12.76 -6.65
N GLU A 190 12.16 13.35 -7.74
CA GLU A 190 13.49 13.10 -8.30
C GLU A 190 14.59 13.47 -7.32
N GLN A 191 14.50 14.67 -6.71
CA GLN A 191 15.47 15.08 -5.70
C GLN A 191 15.43 14.17 -4.48
N ALA A 192 14.24 13.84 -3.98
CA ALA A 192 14.06 12.93 -2.86
C ALA A 192 14.63 11.53 -3.16
N ALA A 193 14.37 10.99 -4.35
CA ALA A 193 14.89 9.69 -4.78
C ALA A 193 16.43 9.69 -4.84
N LYS A 194 17.03 10.79 -5.32
CA LYS A 194 18.47 10.97 -5.34
C LYS A 194 19.09 10.97 -3.95
N ASP A 195 18.53 11.79 -3.04
CA ASP A 195 19.06 11.93 -1.68
C ASP A 195 18.92 10.61 -0.92
N PHE A 196 17.77 9.94 -1.08
CA PHE A 196 17.51 8.65 -0.48
C PHE A 196 18.43 7.54 -1.02
N TYR A 197 18.64 7.48 -2.34
CA TYR A 197 19.57 6.54 -2.96
C TYR A 197 20.98 6.65 -2.38
N TYR A 198 21.51 7.86 -2.29
CA TYR A 198 22.87 8.06 -1.76
C TYR A 198 22.98 7.77 -0.27
N TYR A 199 21.97 8.16 0.52
CA TYR A 199 21.93 7.85 1.95
C TYR A 199 21.94 6.33 2.20
N ILE A 200 21.07 5.58 1.53
CA ILE A 200 21.06 4.11 1.68
C ILE A 200 22.33 3.47 1.16
N SER A 201 22.89 4.00 0.06
CA SER A 201 24.20 3.54 -0.44
C SER A 201 25.30 3.64 0.60
N GLU A 202 25.39 4.77 1.31
CA GLU A 202 26.37 5.00 2.38
C GLU A 202 26.08 4.10 3.59
N LEU A 203 24.81 3.97 3.99
CA LEU A 203 24.40 3.13 5.11
C LEU A 203 24.75 1.65 4.87
N ILE A 204 24.58 1.14 3.63
CA ILE A 204 25.01 -0.21 3.24
C ILE A 204 26.52 -0.37 3.41
N ASP A 205 27.34 0.61 3.00
CA ASP A 205 28.80 0.55 3.14
C ASP A 205 29.23 0.49 4.62
N ILE A 206 28.55 1.22 5.48
CA ILE A 206 28.80 1.20 6.95
C ILE A 206 28.42 -0.18 7.52
N LYS A 207 27.21 -0.66 7.23
CA LYS A 207 26.68 -1.92 7.79
C LYS A 207 27.36 -3.16 7.20
N SER A 208 27.89 -3.08 5.99
CA SER A 208 28.70 -4.18 5.41
C SER A 208 29.99 -4.41 6.19
N LYS A 209 30.56 -3.37 6.83
CA LYS A 209 31.76 -3.46 7.67
C LYS A 209 31.43 -3.82 9.11
N ASN A 210 30.31 -3.34 9.62
CA ASN A 210 29.85 -3.55 10.98
C ASN A 210 28.36 -3.96 10.95
N PRO A 211 28.04 -5.23 10.66
CA PRO A 211 26.67 -5.67 10.54
C PRO A 211 25.97 -5.75 11.92
N ASP A 212 24.72 -5.31 11.94
CA ASP A 212 23.80 -5.43 13.06
C ASP A 212 22.69 -6.45 12.77
N ASP A 213 21.83 -6.71 13.74
CA ASP A 213 20.64 -7.52 13.55
C ASP A 213 19.47 -6.71 12.95
N ASP A 214 19.67 -6.19 11.73
CA ASP A 214 18.71 -5.40 10.97
C ASP A 214 18.58 -5.89 9.51
N MET A 215 17.57 -5.36 8.81
CA MET A 215 17.23 -5.79 7.45
C MET A 215 18.34 -5.46 6.44
N ILE A 216 18.96 -4.28 6.51
CA ILE A 216 20.02 -3.87 5.57
C ILE A 216 21.24 -4.79 5.73
N SER A 217 21.63 -5.07 6.97
CA SER A 217 22.73 -6.01 7.27
C SER A 217 22.43 -7.42 6.74
N ARG A 218 21.20 -7.90 6.94
CA ARG A 218 20.77 -9.22 6.44
C ARG A 218 20.70 -9.29 4.92
N LEU A 219 20.15 -8.26 4.24
CA LEU A 219 20.13 -8.18 2.78
C LEU A 219 21.54 -8.20 2.19
N SER A 220 22.51 -7.55 2.85
CA SER A 220 23.90 -7.53 2.41
C SER A 220 24.60 -8.88 2.55
N GLN A 221 24.11 -9.79 3.39
CA GLN A 221 24.70 -11.10 3.69
C GLN A 221 23.93 -12.27 3.07
N VAL A 222 22.64 -12.10 2.76
CA VAL A 222 21.79 -13.18 2.28
C VAL A 222 22.32 -13.79 1.00
N THR A 223 22.27 -15.11 0.93
CA THR A 223 22.72 -15.88 -0.23
C THR A 223 21.70 -16.98 -0.53
N GLU A 224 21.39 -17.17 -1.80
CA GLU A 224 20.57 -18.27 -2.31
C GLU A 224 21.16 -18.78 -3.62
N ASN A 225 21.39 -20.09 -3.75
CA ASN A 225 21.97 -20.71 -4.95
C ASN A 225 23.27 -20.03 -5.42
N ASN A 226 24.13 -19.62 -4.47
CA ASN A 226 25.36 -18.83 -4.70
C ASN A 226 25.13 -17.42 -5.29
N GLN A 227 23.89 -16.91 -5.30
CA GLN A 227 23.57 -15.54 -5.69
C GLN A 227 23.46 -14.65 -4.45
N LYS A 228 23.92 -13.43 -4.58
CA LYS A 228 23.79 -12.34 -3.59
C LYS A 228 23.13 -11.15 -4.26
N LEU A 229 22.47 -10.33 -3.45
CA LEU A 229 21.95 -9.06 -3.92
C LEU A 229 23.08 -8.10 -4.28
N THR A 230 22.95 -7.42 -5.41
CA THR A 230 23.81 -6.27 -5.73
C THR A 230 23.46 -5.08 -4.82
N LYS A 231 24.36 -4.11 -4.72
CA LYS A 231 24.12 -2.91 -3.92
C LYS A 231 22.88 -2.15 -4.41
N ASP A 232 22.68 -2.03 -5.72
CA ASP A 232 21.51 -1.37 -6.31
C ASP A 232 20.21 -2.14 -6.00
N GLN A 233 20.22 -3.47 -6.04
CA GLN A 233 19.08 -4.28 -5.62
C GLN A 233 18.71 -4.08 -4.15
N ILE A 234 19.71 -3.96 -3.27
CA ILE A 234 19.46 -3.66 -1.84
C ILE A 234 18.88 -2.26 -1.69
N ILE A 235 19.45 -1.24 -2.37
CA ILE A 235 18.95 0.13 -2.32
C ILE A 235 17.49 0.19 -2.77
N CYS A 236 17.18 -0.33 -3.95
CA CYS A 236 15.80 -0.36 -4.47
C CYS A 236 14.85 -1.09 -3.52
N THR A 237 15.29 -2.22 -2.95
CA THR A 237 14.50 -2.98 -1.97
C THR A 237 14.21 -2.17 -0.71
N VAL A 238 15.21 -1.50 -0.14
CA VAL A 238 15.06 -0.71 1.09
C VAL A 238 14.12 0.47 0.87
N ILE A 239 14.29 1.19 -0.24
CA ILE A 239 13.42 2.32 -0.62
C ILE A 239 11.98 1.83 -0.83
N LEU A 240 11.79 0.72 -1.56
CA LEU A 240 10.48 0.11 -1.74
C LEU A 240 9.83 -0.30 -0.40
N LEU A 241 10.57 -0.97 0.48
CA LEU A 241 10.05 -1.43 1.77
C LEU A 241 9.62 -0.26 2.65
N LEU A 242 10.35 0.85 2.62
CA LEU A 242 9.97 2.04 3.37
C LEU A 242 8.72 2.68 2.77
N ASN A 243 8.70 2.98 1.46
CA ASN A 243 7.58 3.63 0.80
C ASN A 243 6.29 2.80 0.93
N ALA A 244 6.36 1.49 0.66
CA ALA A 244 5.21 0.61 0.73
C ALA A 244 4.79 0.24 2.17
N GLY A 245 5.73 0.19 3.10
CA GLY A 245 5.49 -0.26 4.47
C GLY A 245 4.86 0.81 5.38
N HIS A 246 5.15 2.08 5.11
CA HIS A 246 4.70 3.19 5.95
C HIS A 246 3.30 3.69 5.54
N GLU A 247 3.14 4.12 4.29
CA GLU A 247 1.98 4.88 3.83
C GLU A 247 0.66 4.12 4.00
N ALA A 248 0.62 2.85 3.59
CA ALA A 248 -0.58 2.02 3.69
C ALA A 248 -1.01 1.75 5.14
N THR A 249 -0.06 1.60 6.06
CA THR A 249 -0.34 1.36 7.49
C THR A 249 -0.91 2.62 8.14
N VAL A 250 -0.32 3.79 7.89
CA VAL A 250 -0.82 5.08 8.37
C VAL A 250 -2.25 5.33 7.91
N ASN A 251 -2.50 5.17 6.60
CA ASN A 251 -3.83 5.34 6.04
C ASN A 251 -4.83 4.32 6.59
N THR A 252 -4.40 3.08 6.86
CA THR A 252 -5.30 2.06 7.46
C THR A 252 -5.67 2.44 8.89
N ILE A 253 -4.75 2.95 9.70
CA ILE A 253 -5.06 3.43 11.07
C ILE A 253 -6.09 4.57 10.99
N GLY A 254 -5.84 5.58 10.16
CA GLY A 254 -6.73 6.72 9.99
C GLY A 254 -8.11 6.30 9.48
N ASN A 255 -8.17 5.55 8.38
CA ASN A 255 -9.41 5.04 7.78
C ASN A 255 -10.20 4.21 8.79
N SER A 256 -9.53 3.40 9.63
CA SER A 256 -10.18 2.57 10.65
C SER A 256 -10.89 3.41 11.70
N ILE A 257 -10.23 4.41 12.28
CA ILE A 257 -10.83 5.25 13.32
C ILE A 257 -11.97 6.09 12.76
N VAL A 258 -11.82 6.65 11.55
CA VAL A 258 -12.90 7.39 10.89
C VAL A 258 -14.09 6.47 10.58
N ALA A 259 -13.84 5.28 10.05
CA ALA A 259 -14.89 4.31 9.74
C ALA A 259 -15.68 3.91 10.98
N LEU A 260 -15.00 3.64 12.09
CA LEU A 260 -15.66 3.30 13.36
C LEU A 260 -16.56 4.43 13.87
N ASN A 261 -16.05 5.67 13.86
CA ASN A 261 -16.80 6.85 14.28
C ASN A 261 -18.02 7.11 13.38
N GLN A 262 -17.84 7.07 12.05
CA GLN A 262 -18.95 7.30 11.09
C GLN A 262 -20.05 6.24 11.17
N ASN A 263 -19.70 5.02 11.58
CA ASN A 263 -20.69 3.94 11.78
C ASN A 263 -21.18 3.81 13.23
N ASN A 264 -20.89 4.78 14.10
CA ASN A 264 -21.26 4.80 15.52
C ASN A 264 -20.82 3.53 16.29
N ILE A 265 -19.63 3.01 15.93
CA ILE A 265 -19.03 1.86 16.61
C ILE A 265 -18.04 2.40 17.66
N SER A 266 -18.36 2.16 18.94
CA SER A 266 -17.49 2.56 20.03
C SER A 266 -16.12 1.90 19.93
N THR A 267 -15.05 2.70 19.97
CA THR A 267 -13.66 2.24 19.95
C THR A 267 -13.26 1.63 21.31
N LYS A 268 -13.86 2.11 22.41
CA LYS A 268 -13.47 1.69 23.76
C LYS A 268 -13.68 0.20 23.99
N ASN A 269 -12.58 -0.48 24.29
CA ASN A 269 -12.55 -1.92 24.53
C ASN A 269 -13.12 -2.77 23.36
N LEU A 270 -13.02 -2.30 22.13
CA LEU A 270 -13.54 -3.02 20.96
C LEU A 270 -12.90 -4.41 20.83
N ASN A 271 -11.60 -4.52 21.06
CA ASN A 271 -10.82 -5.75 21.04
C ASN A 271 -11.11 -6.72 22.20
N THR A 272 -11.90 -6.32 23.21
CA THR A 272 -12.43 -7.24 24.22
C THR A 272 -13.76 -7.86 23.83
N ARG A 273 -14.45 -7.25 22.87
CA ARG A 273 -15.73 -7.72 22.31
C ARG A 273 -15.55 -8.59 21.08
N TYR A 274 -14.52 -8.31 20.29
CA TYR A 274 -14.22 -9.01 19.06
C TYR A 274 -12.71 -9.34 18.98
N GLU A 275 -12.38 -10.40 18.28
CA GLU A 275 -11.00 -10.78 18.03
C GLU A 275 -10.29 -9.69 17.19
N ILE A 276 -9.16 -9.15 17.70
CA ILE A 276 -8.45 -8.04 17.07
C ILE A 276 -8.08 -8.32 15.61
N LYS A 277 -7.74 -9.54 15.26
CA LYS A 277 -7.43 -9.94 13.88
C LYS A 277 -8.64 -9.79 12.96
N LYS A 278 -9.83 -10.16 13.43
CA LYS A 278 -11.07 -9.99 12.66
C LYS A 278 -11.42 -8.52 12.49
N ILE A 279 -11.19 -7.70 13.52
CA ILE A 279 -11.38 -6.25 13.43
C ILE A 279 -10.49 -5.68 12.32
N ILE A 280 -9.19 -6.01 12.31
CA ILE A 280 -8.22 -5.52 11.34
C ILE A 280 -8.61 -5.90 9.92
N GLU A 281 -8.84 -7.19 9.65
CA GLU A 281 -9.16 -7.66 8.30
C GLU A 281 -10.47 -7.02 7.78
N GLU A 282 -11.47 -6.86 8.64
CA GLU A 282 -12.74 -6.22 8.25
C GLU A 282 -12.58 -4.72 7.98
N LEU A 283 -11.78 -3.99 8.78
CA LEU A 283 -11.53 -2.58 8.55
C LEU A 283 -10.72 -2.35 7.27
N ILE A 284 -9.69 -3.17 6.99
CA ILE A 284 -8.94 -3.15 5.73
C ILE A 284 -9.85 -3.47 4.54
N ARG A 285 -10.76 -4.43 4.67
CA ARG A 285 -11.74 -4.75 3.64
C ARG A 285 -12.67 -3.57 3.39
N TRP A 286 -13.19 -2.98 4.46
CA TRP A 286 -14.24 -1.96 4.40
C TRP A 286 -13.76 -0.64 3.79
N ASP A 287 -12.57 -0.15 4.15
CA ASP A 287 -11.96 1.04 3.52
C ASP A 287 -10.48 0.79 3.23
N SER A 288 -10.23 0.11 2.11
CA SER A 288 -8.89 -0.27 1.68
C SER A 288 -8.02 0.96 1.41
N PRO A 289 -6.78 1.05 1.95
CA PRO A 289 -5.90 2.19 1.69
C PRO A 289 -5.45 2.24 0.23
N LEU A 290 -5.28 1.09 -0.42
CA LEU A 290 -4.98 1.01 -1.84
C LEU A 290 -6.25 0.66 -2.62
N GLN A 291 -6.64 1.54 -3.53
CA GLN A 291 -7.90 1.40 -4.25
C GLN A 291 -7.76 0.63 -5.54
N PHE A 292 -6.59 0.65 -6.19
CA PHE A 292 -6.37 -0.10 -7.43
C PHE A 292 -4.89 -0.44 -7.64
N PHE A 293 -4.66 -1.42 -8.53
CA PHE A 293 -3.38 -1.66 -9.19
C PHE A 293 -3.59 -1.82 -10.69
N GLN A 294 -2.57 -1.48 -11.47
CA GLN A 294 -2.59 -1.66 -12.93
C GLN A 294 -1.91 -2.99 -13.30
N ARG A 295 -2.36 -3.59 -14.42
CA ARG A 295 -1.76 -4.78 -15.01
C ARG A 295 -1.80 -4.67 -16.53
N TRP A 296 -0.86 -5.33 -17.16
CA TRP A 296 -0.80 -5.51 -18.62
C TRP A 296 -1.33 -6.88 -19.00
N VAL A 297 -2.08 -6.96 -20.09
CA VAL A 297 -2.55 -8.22 -20.69
C VAL A 297 -1.45 -8.78 -21.56
N LEU A 298 -0.90 -9.95 -21.24
CA LEU A 298 0.25 -10.55 -21.94
C LEU A 298 -0.13 -11.31 -23.21
N GLU A 299 -1.38 -11.78 -23.30
CA GLU A 299 -1.91 -12.55 -24.42
C GLU A 299 -3.41 -12.29 -24.58
N ASP A 300 -3.95 -12.53 -25.78
CA ASP A 300 -5.40 -12.45 -26.01
C ASP A 300 -6.10 -13.40 -25.02
N THR A 301 -6.96 -12.87 -24.17
CA THR A 301 -7.62 -13.61 -23.09
C THR A 301 -9.05 -13.12 -22.87
N SER A 302 -9.79 -13.77 -21.98
CA SER A 302 -11.13 -13.31 -21.58
C SER A 302 -11.22 -13.15 -20.08
N LEU A 303 -11.95 -12.12 -19.63
CA LEU A 303 -12.22 -11.82 -18.25
C LEU A 303 -13.65 -11.31 -18.09
N GLY A 304 -14.39 -11.81 -17.10
CA GLY A 304 -15.77 -11.39 -16.84
C GLY A 304 -16.72 -11.54 -18.05
N GLY A 305 -16.41 -12.45 -19.01
CA GLY A 305 -17.17 -12.65 -20.22
C GLY A 305 -16.85 -11.71 -21.40
N PHE A 306 -15.77 -10.91 -21.27
CA PHE A 306 -15.29 -9.99 -22.31
C PHE A 306 -13.89 -10.41 -22.80
N ASP A 307 -13.63 -10.17 -24.10
CA ASP A 307 -12.31 -10.41 -24.69
C ASP A 307 -11.40 -9.22 -24.41
N LEU A 308 -10.21 -9.51 -23.89
CA LEU A 308 -9.11 -8.57 -23.69
C LEU A 308 -8.00 -8.84 -24.68
N LYS A 309 -7.50 -7.82 -25.32
CA LYS A 309 -6.40 -7.91 -26.29
C LYS A 309 -5.05 -7.85 -25.61
N LYS A 310 -4.07 -8.59 -26.12
CA LYS A 310 -2.67 -8.43 -25.75
C LYS A 310 -2.28 -6.96 -25.79
N ASN A 311 -1.43 -6.56 -24.83
CA ASN A 311 -0.96 -5.19 -24.63
C ASN A 311 -2.04 -4.19 -24.17
N SER A 312 -3.28 -4.65 -23.86
CA SER A 312 -4.24 -3.80 -23.16
C SER A 312 -3.78 -3.58 -21.73
N LYS A 313 -4.07 -2.39 -21.20
CA LYS A 313 -3.80 -2.05 -19.81
C LYS A 313 -5.11 -2.07 -19.02
N ILE A 314 -5.10 -2.73 -17.87
CA ILE A 314 -6.26 -2.85 -17.00
C ILE A 314 -5.96 -2.28 -15.61
N ALA A 315 -6.99 -1.80 -14.92
CA ALA A 315 -6.94 -1.41 -13.51
C ALA A 315 -7.86 -2.32 -12.69
N ILE A 316 -7.27 -3.12 -11.80
CA ILE A 316 -8.02 -3.94 -10.85
C ILE A 316 -8.41 -3.08 -9.65
N LEU A 317 -9.72 -2.87 -9.43
CA LEU A 317 -10.24 -1.98 -8.40
C LEU A 317 -10.43 -2.74 -7.07
N LEU A 318 -9.41 -2.70 -6.21
CA LEU A 318 -9.37 -3.44 -4.95
C LEU A 318 -10.49 -2.99 -3.99
N GLY A 319 -10.66 -1.66 -3.84
CA GLY A 319 -11.72 -1.09 -3.00
C GLY A 319 -13.11 -1.49 -3.48
N SER A 320 -13.32 -1.55 -4.80
CA SER A 320 -14.54 -2.06 -5.42
C SER A 320 -14.76 -3.54 -5.10
N ALA A 321 -13.78 -4.39 -5.37
CA ALA A 321 -13.83 -5.83 -5.14
C ALA A 321 -14.13 -6.17 -3.67
N ASN A 322 -13.52 -5.45 -2.74
CA ASN A 322 -13.72 -5.64 -1.30
C ASN A 322 -15.14 -5.26 -0.80
N ARG A 323 -15.91 -4.56 -1.62
CA ARG A 323 -17.31 -4.20 -1.37
C ARG A 323 -18.30 -4.95 -2.28
N ASP A 324 -17.84 -6.03 -2.94
CA ASP A 324 -18.69 -6.84 -3.82
C ASP A 324 -19.66 -7.69 -3.01
N GLU A 325 -20.95 -7.48 -3.22
CA GLU A 325 -22.04 -8.17 -2.54
C GLU A 325 -22.12 -9.66 -2.92
N LEU A 326 -21.56 -10.03 -4.07
CA LEU A 326 -21.47 -11.45 -4.47
C LEU A 326 -20.42 -12.21 -3.65
N ALA A 327 -19.39 -11.51 -3.16
CA ALA A 327 -18.32 -12.09 -2.33
C ALA A 327 -18.59 -11.90 -0.83
N PHE A 328 -19.19 -10.77 -0.43
CA PHE A 328 -19.37 -10.37 0.95
C PHE A 328 -20.83 -10.00 1.23
N LYS A 329 -21.54 -10.84 1.94
CA LYS A 329 -22.92 -10.54 2.34
C LYS A 329 -22.97 -9.23 3.14
N ASN A 330 -23.84 -8.29 2.74
CA ASN A 330 -23.93 -6.93 3.31
C ASN A 330 -22.54 -6.24 3.29
N ALA A 331 -21.96 -6.14 2.11
CA ALA A 331 -20.57 -5.68 1.91
C ALA A 331 -20.32 -4.24 2.41
N GLU A 332 -21.34 -3.38 2.43
CA GLU A 332 -21.30 -2.01 2.92
C GLU A 332 -21.36 -1.87 4.45
N ILE A 333 -21.61 -2.96 5.18
CA ILE A 333 -21.67 -2.94 6.64
C ILE A 333 -20.38 -3.50 7.22
N ILE A 334 -19.83 -2.81 8.23
CA ILE A 334 -18.73 -3.34 9.05
C ILE A 334 -19.27 -4.47 9.93
N ASN A 335 -18.70 -5.68 9.78
CA ASN A 335 -19.12 -6.85 10.55
C ASN A 335 -17.91 -7.67 10.98
N PHE A 336 -17.51 -7.57 12.24
CA PHE A 336 -16.36 -8.28 12.83
C PHE A 336 -16.60 -9.78 13.05
N GLU A 337 -17.81 -10.27 12.85
CA GLU A 337 -18.14 -11.69 12.90
C GLU A 337 -18.26 -12.33 11.51
N ARG A 338 -17.76 -11.63 10.48
CA ARG A 338 -17.79 -12.13 9.11
C ARG A 338 -16.96 -13.41 8.98
N ASP A 339 -17.56 -14.43 8.35
CA ASP A 339 -16.89 -15.73 8.11
C ASP A 339 -15.82 -15.60 7.03
N ASN A 340 -16.12 -14.87 5.94
CA ASN A 340 -15.16 -14.63 4.86
C ASN A 340 -14.43 -13.29 5.07
N LEU A 341 -13.15 -13.35 5.40
CA LEU A 341 -12.25 -12.20 5.54
C LEU A 341 -11.19 -12.13 4.43
N SER A 342 -11.39 -12.89 3.35
CA SER A 342 -10.45 -12.97 2.23
C SER A 342 -10.63 -11.77 1.31
N HIS A 343 -10.13 -10.60 1.72
CA HIS A 343 -10.14 -9.39 0.90
C HIS A 343 -8.94 -9.31 -0.06
N THR A 344 -8.99 -8.40 -1.05
CA THR A 344 -7.97 -8.26 -2.10
C THR A 344 -6.89 -7.23 -1.79
N SER A 345 -6.96 -6.52 -0.64
CA SER A 345 -6.08 -5.37 -0.33
C SER A 345 -4.59 -5.72 -0.24
N PHE A 346 -4.23 -6.95 0.12
CA PHE A 346 -2.84 -7.42 0.12
C PHE A 346 -2.41 -8.03 -1.21
N GLY A 347 -3.23 -7.92 -2.27
CA GLY A 347 -2.94 -8.53 -3.55
C GLY A 347 -3.10 -10.04 -3.54
N GLY A 348 -2.47 -10.71 -4.52
CA GLY A 348 -2.52 -12.16 -4.70
C GLY A 348 -1.39 -12.67 -5.59
N GLY A 349 -1.26 -14.01 -5.68
CA GLY A 349 -0.25 -14.65 -6.51
C GLY A 349 1.18 -14.28 -6.13
N VAL A 350 2.03 -14.12 -7.14
CA VAL A 350 3.46 -13.82 -6.96
C VAL A 350 3.70 -12.43 -6.36
N HIS A 351 2.75 -11.51 -6.51
CA HIS A 351 2.79 -10.15 -5.95
C HIS A 351 2.01 -9.99 -4.64
N PHE A 352 1.63 -11.08 -3.96
CA PHE A 352 1.05 -10.96 -2.62
C PHE A 352 1.94 -10.11 -1.72
N CYS A 353 1.36 -9.18 -0.95
CA CYS A 353 2.12 -8.22 -0.15
C CYS A 353 3.17 -8.89 0.74
N LEU A 354 4.43 -8.55 0.54
CA LEU A 354 5.55 -9.09 1.31
C LEU A 354 5.46 -8.66 2.78
N GLY A 355 5.05 -7.42 3.03
CA GLY A 355 4.89 -6.81 4.35
C GLY A 355 3.61 -7.17 5.08
N ALA A 356 2.74 -8.06 4.56
CA ALA A 356 1.42 -8.33 5.15
C ALA A 356 1.47 -8.79 6.62
N HIS A 357 2.52 -9.49 7.03
CA HIS A 357 2.72 -9.91 8.43
C HIS A 357 3.11 -8.72 9.32
N LEU A 358 3.96 -7.81 8.82
CA LEU A 358 4.36 -6.59 9.52
C LEU A 358 3.16 -5.66 9.69
N ALA A 359 2.47 -5.35 8.59
CA ALA A 359 1.30 -4.47 8.61
C ALA A 359 0.22 -4.96 9.59
N ARG A 360 -0.07 -6.26 9.60
CA ARG A 360 -1.03 -6.84 10.55
C ARG A 360 -0.57 -6.71 12.00
N LEU A 361 0.72 -6.89 12.27
CA LEU A 361 1.27 -6.75 13.61
C LEU A 361 1.27 -5.29 14.07
N GLU A 362 1.65 -4.35 13.20
CA GLU A 362 1.56 -2.91 13.47
C GLU A 362 0.13 -2.49 13.78
N LEU A 363 -0.84 -2.91 12.97
CA LEU A 363 -2.26 -2.63 13.19
C LEU A 363 -2.79 -3.29 14.47
N GLU A 364 -2.36 -4.52 14.77
CA GLU A 364 -2.73 -5.22 16.01
C GLU A 364 -2.30 -4.42 17.23
N VAL A 365 -1.05 -3.96 17.26
CA VAL A 365 -0.50 -3.22 18.40
C VAL A 365 -1.13 -1.82 18.47
N SER A 366 -1.14 -1.06 17.37
CA SER A 366 -1.64 0.31 17.36
C SER A 366 -3.13 0.39 17.70
N LEU A 367 -3.98 -0.42 17.04
CA LEU A 367 -5.42 -0.42 17.31
C LEU A 367 -5.76 -0.96 18.70
N THR A 368 -5.02 -1.97 19.20
CA THR A 368 -5.18 -2.43 20.59
C THR A 368 -4.95 -1.31 21.58
N ASN A 369 -3.92 -0.48 21.38
CA ASN A 369 -3.62 0.64 22.27
C ASN A 369 -4.63 1.79 22.11
N LEU A 370 -5.04 2.11 20.88
CA LEU A 370 -6.08 3.10 20.61
C LEU A 370 -7.43 2.71 21.23
N PHE A 371 -7.79 1.42 21.21
CA PHE A 371 -9.04 0.92 21.79
C PHE A 371 -9.08 0.86 23.33
N LYS A 372 -7.99 1.24 24.01
CA LYS A 372 -8.02 1.48 25.47
C LYS A 372 -8.86 2.70 25.82
N SER A 373 -9.07 3.61 24.86
CA SER A 373 -9.86 4.84 25.03
C SER A 373 -11.04 4.87 24.07
N GLU A 374 -12.05 5.68 24.39
CA GLU A 374 -13.03 6.12 23.41
C GLU A 374 -12.44 7.26 22.59
N ILE A 375 -12.45 7.12 21.27
CA ILE A 375 -11.87 8.12 20.36
C ILE A 375 -13.02 8.79 19.60
N PHE A 376 -13.06 10.10 19.66
CA PHE A 376 -14.05 10.92 18.94
C PHE A 376 -13.36 11.81 17.93
N LEU A 377 -13.97 11.92 16.73
CA LEU A 377 -13.61 12.95 15.78
C LEU A 377 -14.03 14.32 16.32
N VAL A 378 -13.11 15.28 16.29
CA VAL A 378 -13.40 16.68 16.67
C VAL A 378 -14.02 17.41 15.49
N ASP A 379 -13.43 17.25 14.31
CA ASP A 379 -13.85 17.89 13.07
C ASP A 379 -14.08 16.85 11.96
N LYS A 380 -14.65 17.29 10.84
CA LYS A 380 -14.74 16.45 9.64
C LYS A 380 -13.34 16.20 9.09
N PRO A 381 -12.89 14.93 8.98
CA PRO A 381 -11.57 14.60 8.45
C PRO A 381 -11.41 15.07 7.01
N VAL A 382 -10.20 15.51 6.64
CA VAL A 382 -9.88 16.04 5.31
C VAL A 382 -9.17 14.97 4.49
N ARG A 383 -9.77 14.53 3.36
CA ARG A 383 -9.17 13.56 2.44
C ARG A 383 -7.91 14.10 1.76
N THR A 384 -6.99 13.20 1.37
CA THR A 384 -5.77 13.54 0.63
C THR A 384 -6.04 14.15 -0.74
N GLY A 385 -7.19 13.85 -1.35
CA GLY A 385 -7.53 14.27 -2.71
C GLY A 385 -7.08 13.30 -3.80
N ALA A 386 -6.41 12.18 -3.43
CA ALA A 386 -6.01 11.09 -4.33
C ALA A 386 -7.00 9.92 -4.24
N PHE A 387 -7.29 9.28 -5.39
CA PHE A 387 -8.10 8.06 -5.42
C PHE A 387 -7.25 6.82 -5.14
N GLY A 388 -6.06 6.73 -5.72
CA GLY A 388 -5.22 5.52 -5.71
C GLY A 388 -4.78 5.10 -4.32
N ILE A 389 -4.25 6.05 -3.55
CA ILE A 389 -3.89 5.88 -2.13
C ILE A 389 -4.92 6.64 -1.30
N ARG A 390 -5.89 5.90 -0.77
CA ARG A 390 -7.03 6.44 -0.06
C ARG A 390 -6.72 6.65 1.42
N GLY A 391 -6.72 7.89 1.83
CA GLY A 391 -6.44 8.31 3.20
C GLY A 391 -6.91 9.73 3.49
N TYR A 392 -6.39 10.30 4.55
CA TYR A 392 -6.68 11.65 5.01
C TYR A 392 -5.39 12.46 5.13
N LYS A 393 -5.51 13.78 4.99
CA LYS A 393 -4.43 14.73 5.30
C LYS A 393 -4.34 14.99 6.79
N GLU A 394 -5.51 15.04 7.43
CA GLU A 394 -5.66 15.40 8.84
C GLU A 394 -6.89 14.70 9.43
N ILE A 395 -6.76 14.19 10.64
CA ILE A 395 -7.84 13.58 11.42
C ILE A 395 -7.70 14.07 12.86
N THR A 396 -8.37 15.17 13.20
CA THR A 396 -8.39 15.68 14.56
C THR A 396 -9.26 14.83 15.46
N VAL A 397 -8.69 14.27 16.51
CA VAL A 397 -9.38 13.41 17.48
C VAL A 397 -9.15 13.86 18.91
N VAL A 398 -10.00 13.37 19.82
CA VAL A 398 -9.85 13.46 21.28
C VAL A 398 -10.11 12.08 21.90
N CYS A 399 -9.36 11.72 22.96
CA CYS A 399 -9.50 10.45 23.68
C CYS A 399 -9.41 10.61 25.22
#